data_923e4efc1b399616cf7f464b60654079
#
_entry.id   923e4efc1b399616cf7f464b60654079
#
_cell.length_a   1.000
_cell.length_b   1.000
_cell.length_c   1.000
_cell.angle_alpha   90.00
_cell.angle_beta   90.00
_cell.angle_gamma   90.00
#
_symmetry.space_group_name_H-M   'P 1'
#
loop_
_entity.id
_entity.type
_entity.pdbx_description
1 polymer ?
#
loop_
_entity_poly.entity_id
_entity_poly.type
_entity_poly.pdbx_seq_one_letter_code
_entity_poly.pdbx_strand_id
1 'polypeptide(L)'
;IHGKAGNINHALKFHIFAKKPPKDTDIVVIFDADMKAHPNFLHHVLPYFEDDPQTAIAQTPQHFFNVDHTGDVFNHQNSTFFFGVQTGLDAWRATVCCGTNFAVRAAPLSAVGWFPTESITEDFLLSLKLTASGWHCRYHSYVRTTGEAPEDLRQIFKQRSRWCTGCFQVFFQVETFMWVRQLPAIQMLCY
;
A
#
# COMPACT_ATOMS: atom_id res chain seq x y z
N ILE A 1 15.72 9.18 -11.50
CA ILE A 1 14.25 9.08 -11.55
C ILE A 1 13.91 7.70 -11.03
N HIS A 2 13.28 7.63 -9.87
CA HIS A 2 13.02 6.38 -9.14
C HIS A 2 11.58 5.86 -9.40
N GLY A 3 11.20 5.73 -10.68
CA GLY A 3 9.91 5.17 -11.07
C GLY A 3 8.70 5.88 -10.45
N LYS A 4 7.69 5.10 -10.04
CA LYS A 4 6.43 5.59 -9.46
C LYS A 4 6.65 6.39 -8.16
N ALA A 5 7.39 5.85 -7.20
CA ALA A 5 7.69 6.53 -5.93
C ALA A 5 8.35 7.90 -6.12
N GLY A 6 9.32 8.00 -7.04
CA GLY A 6 9.98 9.26 -7.36
C GLY A 6 9.03 10.30 -7.95
N ASN A 7 8.13 9.88 -8.84
CA ASN A 7 7.12 10.78 -9.43
C ASN A 7 6.12 11.27 -8.38
N ILE A 8 5.63 10.37 -7.51
CA ILE A 8 4.72 10.74 -6.41
C ILE A 8 5.43 11.71 -5.46
N ASN A 9 6.66 11.40 -5.06
CA ASN A 9 7.44 12.25 -4.17
C ASN A 9 7.68 13.64 -4.77
N HIS A 10 7.95 13.71 -6.07
CA HIS A 10 8.12 14.99 -6.76
C HIS A 10 6.83 15.81 -6.70
N ALA A 11 5.69 15.20 -7.03
CA ALA A 11 4.39 15.88 -6.96
C ALA A 11 4.07 16.39 -5.54
N LEU A 12 4.26 15.54 -4.53
CA LEU A 12 3.98 15.89 -3.14
C LEU A 12 4.90 17.00 -2.63
N LYS A 13 6.23 16.86 -2.80
CA LYS A 13 7.22 17.78 -2.24
C LYS A 13 7.25 19.13 -2.94
N PHE A 14 7.18 19.14 -4.26
CA PHE A 14 7.43 20.34 -5.05
C PHE A 14 6.17 21.04 -5.57
N HIS A 15 5.00 20.38 -5.52
CA HIS A 15 3.75 20.98 -6.00
C HIS A 15 2.70 21.08 -4.90
N ILE A 16 2.39 19.99 -4.19
CA ILE A 16 1.29 19.97 -3.24
C ILE A 16 1.70 20.62 -1.92
N PHE A 17 2.81 20.18 -1.34
CA PHE A 17 3.28 20.65 -0.03
C PHE A 17 4.49 21.59 -0.11
N ALA A 18 4.79 22.14 -1.27
CA ALA A 18 5.95 23.01 -1.49
C ALA A 18 5.96 24.28 -0.61
N LYS A 19 4.78 24.83 -0.31
CA LYS A 19 4.63 26.08 0.45
C LYS A 19 4.17 25.90 1.88
N LYS A 20 3.60 24.74 2.21
CA LYS A 20 3.08 24.44 3.56
C LYS A 20 3.34 22.96 3.87
N PRO A 21 3.85 22.66 5.08
CA PRO A 21 3.99 21.27 5.51
C PRO A 21 2.62 20.61 5.58
N PRO A 22 2.55 19.26 5.38
CA PRO A 22 1.31 18.52 5.49
C PRO A 22 0.76 18.58 6.91
N LYS A 23 -0.55 18.67 7.03
CA LYS A 23 -1.29 18.61 8.28
C LYS A 23 -1.76 17.17 8.56
N ASP A 24 -2.11 16.90 9.80
CA ASP A 24 -2.68 15.60 10.19
C ASP A 24 -4.03 15.29 9.51
N THR A 25 -4.73 16.32 9.07
CA THR A 25 -6.00 16.18 8.33
C THR A 25 -5.84 15.98 6.83
N ASP A 26 -4.61 16.16 6.29
CA ASP A 26 -4.36 16.01 4.85
C ASP A 26 -4.23 14.54 4.49
N ILE A 27 -5.11 14.07 3.62
CA ILE A 27 -5.13 12.70 3.11
C ILE A 27 -4.78 12.70 1.62
N VAL A 28 -3.82 11.89 1.25
CA VAL A 28 -3.41 11.66 -0.14
C VAL A 28 -3.98 10.31 -0.58
N VAL A 29 -4.62 10.28 -1.75
CA VAL A 29 -5.18 9.05 -2.32
C VAL A 29 -4.38 8.67 -3.55
N ILE A 30 -3.99 7.40 -3.66
CA ILE A 30 -3.15 6.89 -4.73
C ILE A 30 -3.88 5.80 -5.52
N PHE A 31 -3.96 6.04 -6.83
CA PHE A 31 -4.42 5.05 -7.81
C PHE A 31 -3.39 4.87 -8.91
N ASP A 32 -3.25 3.66 -9.41
CA ASP A 32 -2.59 3.41 -10.69
C ASP A 32 -3.50 3.90 -11.84
N ALA A 33 -2.90 4.22 -12.98
CA ALA A 33 -3.61 4.81 -14.10
C ALA A 33 -4.66 3.88 -14.74
N ASP A 34 -4.53 2.57 -14.48
CA ASP A 34 -5.43 1.49 -14.92
C ASP A 34 -6.50 1.13 -13.88
N MET A 35 -6.52 1.81 -12.73
CA MET A 35 -7.49 1.57 -11.66
C MET A 35 -8.58 2.66 -11.65
N LYS A 36 -9.82 2.22 -11.58
CA LYS A 36 -11.01 3.08 -11.50
C LYS A 36 -11.65 2.98 -10.13
N ALA A 37 -11.71 4.09 -9.41
CA ALA A 37 -12.39 4.17 -8.13
C ALA A 37 -13.92 4.14 -8.30
N HIS A 38 -14.61 3.45 -7.38
CA HIS A 38 -16.05 3.57 -7.26
C HIS A 38 -16.42 4.95 -6.67
N PRO A 39 -17.59 5.52 -7.02
CA PRO A 39 -17.98 6.85 -6.56
C PRO A 39 -18.00 7.03 -5.03
N ASN A 40 -18.18 5.94 -4.28
CA ASN A 40 -18.25 5.94 -2.82
C ASN A 40 -16.92 5.56 -2.14
N PHE A 41 -15.80 5.49 -2.88
CA PHE A 41 -14.50 5.11 -2.33
C PHE A 41 -14.14 5.92 -1.07
N LEU A 42 -14.21 7.24 -1.14
CA LEU A 42 -13.86 8.11 -0.02
C LEU A 42 -14.78 7.92 1.18
N HIS A 43 -16.08 7.70 0.98
CA HIS A 43 -17.03 7.43 2.07
C HIS A 43 -16.67 6.19 2.91
N HIS A 44 -15.99 5.21 2.29
CA HIS A 44 -15.58 3.99 2.99
C HIS A 44 -14.18 4.05 3.57
N VAL A 45 -13.33 4.90 3.04
CA VAL A 45 -11.91 4.94 3.43
C VAL A 45 -11.63 6.03 4.46
N LEU A 46 -12.27 7.20 4.36
CA LEU A 46 -12.03 8.33 5.27
C LEU A 46 -12.38 8.02 6.74
N PRO A 47 -13.45 7.27 7.07
CA PRO A 47 -13.76 6.94 8.45
C PRO A 47 -12.62 6.27 9.23
N TYR A 48 -11.76 5.49 8.55
CA TYR A 48 -10.59 4.88 9.21
C TYR A 48 -9.63 5.92 9.83
N PHE A 49 -9.55 7.10 9.23
CA PHE A 49 -8.71 8.20 9.72
C PHE A 49 -9.41 9.06 10.77
N GLU A 50 -10.73 9.07 10.79
CA GLU A 50 -11.55 9.79 11.76
C GLU A 50 -11.67 8.98 13.06
N ASP A 51 -11.90 7.67 12.94
CA ASP A 51 -12.09 6.75 14.07
C ASP A 51 -10.78 6.48 14.81
N ASP A 52 -9.65 6.47 14.11
CA ASP A 52 -8.33 6.21 14.70
C ASP A 52 -7.29 7.22 14.21
N PRO A 53 -6.94 8.22 15.03
CA PRO A 53 -5.93 9.24 14.68
C PRO A 53 -4.55 8.67 14.37
N GLN A 54 -4.24 7.44 14.82
CA GLN A 54 -2.99 6.75 14.50
C GLN A 54 -3.03 6.03 13.14
N THR A 55 -4.15 6.01 12.44
CA THR A 55 -4.21 5.45 11.10
C THR A 55 -3.40 6.30 10.12
N ALA A 56 -2.34 5.72 9.55
CA ALA A 56 -1.55 6.33 8.49
C ALA A 56 -1.99 5.85 7.11
N ILE A 57 -2.35 4.58 6.94
CA ILE A 57 -2.80 4.01 5.67
C ILE A 57 -4.16 3.33 5.85
N ALA A 58 -5.04 3.51 4.85
CA ALA A 58 -6.23 2.69 4.65
C ALA A 58 -6.18 2.11 3.23
N GLN A 59 -5.92 0.81 3.13
CA GLN A 59 -5.80 0.04 1.89
C GLN A 59 -7.13 -0.63 1.55
N THR A 60 -7.49 -0.68 0.27
CA THR A 60 -8.62 -1.49 -0.25
C THR A 60 -8.13 -2.58 -1.19
N PRO A 61 -8.91 -3.66 -1.42
CA PRO A 61 -8.51 -4.72 -2.34
C PRO A 61 -8.43 -4.22 -3.78
N GLN A 62 -7.58 -4.88 -4.57
CA GLN A 62 -7.61 -4.79 -6.02
C GLN A 62 -8.66 -5.77 -6.55
N HIS A 63 -9.46 -5.33 -7.49
CA HIS A 63 -10.40 -6.14 -8.23
C HIS A 63 -10.22 -5.88 -9.73
N PHE A 64 -10.36 -6.93 -10.55
CA PHE A 64 -10.10 -6.82 -11.98
C PHE A 64 -11.32 -7.31 -12.78
N PHE A 65 -11.72 -6.52 -13.77
CA PHE A 65 -12.92 -6.79 -14.55
C PHE A 65 -12.69 -7.78 -15.71
N ASN A 66 -11.42 -7.96 -16.11
CA ASN A 66 -11.02 -8.82 -17.22
C ASN A 66 -10.59 -10.24 -16.79
N VAL A 67 -10.80 -10.61 -15.52
CA VAL A 67 -10.51 -11.96 -15.02
C VAL A 67 -11.80 -12.71 -14.74
N ASP A 68 -11.90 -13.93 -15.26
CA ASP A 68 -12.98 -14.84 -14.94
C ASP A 68 -12.81 -15.40 -13.52
N HIS A 69 -13.73 -15.03 -12.63
CA HIS A 69 -13.70 -15.46 -11.23
C HIS A 69 -13.81 -16.97 -11.05
N THR A 70 -14.38 -17.69 -12.02
CA THR A 70 -14.54 -19.15 -11.97
C THR A 70 -13.32 -19.88 -12.50
N GLY A 71 -12.51 -19.22 -13.31
CA GLY A 71 -11.34 -19.75 -13.99
C GLY A 71 -10.02 -19.07 -13.66
N ASP A 72 -9.90 -18.38 -12.50
CA ASP A 72 -8.68 -17.66 -12.11
C ASP A 72 -7.54 -18.61 -11.70
N VAL A 73 -7.08 -19.42 -12.67
CA VAL A 73 -6.05 -20.46 -12.49
C VAL A 73 -4.70 -19.87 -12.01
N PHE A 74 -4.41 -18.63 -12.39
CA PHE A 74 -3.16 -17.96 -12.05
C PHE A 74 -3.28 -16.99 -10.87
N ASN A 75 -4.45 -16.97 -10.21
CA ASN A 75 -4.73 -16.05 -9.11
C ASN A 75 -4.40 -14.58 -9.45
N HIS A 76 -4.90 -14.12 -10.61
CA HIS A 76 -4.73 -12.71 -11.04
C HIS A 76 -5.38 -11.75 -10.05
N GLN A 77 -6.51 -12.14 -9.47
CA GLN A 77 -7.23 -11.38 -8.45
C GLN A 77 -6.52 -11.37 -7.11
N ASN A 78 -5.54 -12.23 -6.88
CA ASN A 78 -4.90 -12.37 -5.56
C ASN A 78 -5.92 -12.50 -4.41
N SER A 79 -7.01 -13.20 -4.63
CA SER A 79 -8.15 -13.24 -3.69
C SER A 79 -7.76 -13.76 -2.31
N THR A 80 -6.93 -14.79 -2.24
CA THR A 80 -6.41 -15.29 -0.95
C THR A 80 -5.64 -14.21 -0.19
N PHE A 81 -4.83 -13.42 -0.89
CA PHE A 81 -4.08 -12.33 -0.28
C PHE A 81 -5.00 -11.22 0.20
N PHE A 82 -5.89 -10.72 -0.65
CA PHE A 82 -6.75 -9.59 -0.29
C PHE A 82 -7.84 -9.96 0.71
N PHE A 83 -8.53 -11.10 0.55
CA PHE A 83 -9.67 -11.45 1.41
C PHE A 83 -9.31 -12.36 2.59
N GLY A 84 -8.12 -12.93 2.61
CA GLY A 84 -7.60 -13.73 3.71
C GLY A 84 -6.49 -13.00 4.46
N VAL A 85 -5.31 -12.88 3.83
CA VAL A 85 -4.11 -12.36 4.50
C VAL A 85 -4.27 -10.91 4.97
N GLN A 86 -4.65 -9.99 4.09
CA GLN A 86 -4.82 -8.57 4.44
C GLN A 86 -5.88 -8.35 5.54
N THR A 87 -6.98 -9.10 5.49
CA THR A 87 -8.01 -9.04 6.53
C THR A 87 -7.47 -9.51 7.88
N GLY A 88 -6.63 -10.55 7.88
CA GLY A 88 -5.94 -11.01 9.08
C GLY A 88 -4.94 -9.98 9.62
N LEU A 89 -4.18 -9.34 8.75
CA LEU A 89 -3.20 -8.30 9.11
C LEU A 89 -3.87 -7.04 9.68
N ASP A 90 -5.09 -6.70 9.23
CA ASP A 90 -5.86 -5.57 9.77
C ASP A 90 -6.17 -5.72 11.26
N ALA A 91 -6.42 -6.95 11.73
CA ALA A 91 -6.62 -7.23 13.15
C ALA A 91 -5.45 -6.77 14.02
N TRP A 92 -4.24 -6.78 13.46
CA TRP A 92 -3.01 -6.33 14.10
C TRP A 92 -2.56 -4.93 13.67
N ARG A 93 -3.38 -4.23 12.85
CA ARG A 93 -3.08 -2.88 12.33
C ARG A 93 -1.78 -2.81 11.53
N ALA A 94 -1.41 -3.93 10.90
CA ALA A 94 -0.19 -4.14 10.14
C ALA A 94 -0.46 -4.51 8.67
N THR A 95 -1.54 -4.00 8.11
CA THR A 95 -1.90 -4.17 6.70
C THR A 95 -0.77 -3.70 5.78
N VAL A 96 -0.49 -4.49 4.75
CA VAL A 96 0.53 -4.14 3.76
C VAL A 96 -0.07 -3.25 2.68
N CYS A 97 0.57 -2.13 2.37
CA CYS A 97 0.23 -1.29 1.23
C CYS A 97 0.57 -2.02 -0.09
N CYS A 98 -0.34 -1.92 -1.06
CA CYS A 98 -0.25 -2.64 -2.33
C CYS A 98 -0.02 -1.72 -3.53
N GLY A 99 0.51 -0.52 -3.29
CA GLY A 99 0.91 0.44 -4.31
C GLY A 99 -0.22 1.22 -4.97
N THR A 100 -1.46 0.77 -4.88
CA THR A 100 -2.64 1.41 -5.47
C THR A 100 -3.86 1.22 -4.59
N ASN A 101 -4.94 1.97 -4.85
CA ASN A 101 -6.23 1.82 -4.17
C ASN A 101 -6.15 2.06 -2.66
N PHE A 102 -5.37 3.02 -2.25
CA PHE A 102 -5.22 3.35 -0.83
C PHE A 102 -5.23 4.85 -0.59
N ALA A 103 -5.56 5.20 0.65
CA ALA A 103 -5.39 6.54 1.18
C ALA A 103 -4.28 6.54 2.23
N VAL A 104 -3.50 7.62 2.30
CA VAL A 104 -2.42 7.79 3.26
C VAL A 104 -2.48 9.18 3.89
N ARG A 105 -2.32 9.27 5.20
CA ARG A 105 -2.20 10.54 5.91
C ARG A 105 -0.86 11.20 5.57
N ALA A 106 -0.90 12.45 5.14
CA ALA A 106 0.28 13.12 4.58
C ALA A 106 1.34 13.46 5.63
N ALA A 107 0.95 13.77 6.86
CA ALA A 107 1.90 14.10 7.93
C ALA A 107 2.80 12.92 8.30
N PRO A 108 2.31 11.72 8.65
CA PRO A 108 3.17 10.56 8.89
C PRO A 108 3.95 10.12 7.65
N LEU A 109 3.37 10.21 6.46
CA LEU A 109 4.09 9.94 5.20
C LEU A 109 5.31 10.86 5.05
N SER A 110 5.15 12.14 5.34
CA SER A 110 6.24 13.12 5.34
C SER A 110 7.28 12.81 6.41
N ALA A 111 6.85 12.43 7.61
CA ALA A 111 7.73 12.13 8.75
C ALA A 111 8.64 10.93 8.50
N VAL A 112 8.18 9.92 7.76
CA VAL A 112 9.01 8.75 7.36
C VAL A 112 9.84 8.98 6.09
N GLY A 113 9.85 10.23 5.56
CA GLY A 113 10.66 10.61 4.40
C GLY A 113 9.96 10.47 3.05
N TRP A 114 8.62 10.36 3.04
CA TRP A 114 7.77 10.14 1.88
C TRP A 114 7.84 8.68 1.37
N PHE A 115 7.51 8.45 0.09
CA PHE A 115 7.59 7.10 -0.48
C PHE A 115 9.05 6.67 -0.59
N PRO A 116 9.41 5.47 -0.09
CA PRO A 116 10.75 4.92 -0.23
C PRO A 116 11.13 4.76 -1.71
N THR A 117 12.39 4.95 -2.04
CA THR A 117 12.90 4.79 -3.41
C THR A 117 13.99 3.72 -3.49
N GLU A 118 14.31 3.10 -2.39
CA GLU A 118 15.35 2.10 -2.22
C GLU A 118 14.91 0.66 -2.53
N SER A 119 13.61 0.44 -2.76
CA SER A 119 13.05 -0.86 -3.17
C SER A 119 12.09 -0.71 -4.35
N ILE A 120 11.95 -1.76 -5.16
CA ILE A 120 10.95 -1.84 -6.25
C ILE A 120 9.53 -2.06 -5.68
N THR A 121 9.42 -2.54 -4.45
CA THR A 121 8.17 -2.63 -3.67
C THR A 121 8.18 -1.53 -2.61
N GLU A 122 8.13 -0.29 -3.08
CA GLU A 122 8.12 0.91 -2.25
C GLU A 122 6.93 0.96 -1.31
N ASP A 123 5.83 0.36 -1.72
CA ASP A 123 4.57 0.26 -1.01
C ASP A 123 4.68 -0.64 0.23
N PHE A 124 5.24 -1.83 0.05
CA PHE A 124 5.52 -2.77 1.16
C PHE A 124 6.46 -2.12 2.18
N LEU A 125 7.56 -1.53 1.70
CA LEU A 125 8.54 -0.86 2.55
C LEU A 125 7.94 0.36 3.27
N LEU A 126 7.03 1.11 2.63
CA LEU A 126 6.31 2.21 3.26
C LEU A 126 5.48 1.73 4.45
N SER A 127 4.73 0.62 4.27
CA SER A 127 3.92 0.04 5.35
C SER A 127 4.78 -0.32 6.56
N LEU A 128 5.92 -0.97 6.31
CA LEU A 128 6.87 -1.35 7.36
C LEU A 128 7.40 -0.11 8.11
N LYS A 129 7.84 0.92 7.39
CA LYS A 129 8.36 2.17 7.99
C LYS A 129 7.32 2.86 8.86
N LEU A 130 6.08 2.95 8.38
CA LEU A 130 4.99 3.56 9.12
C LEU A 130 4.64 2.75 10.38
N THR A 131 4.50 1.43 10.24
CA THR A 131 4.19 0.55 11.38
C THR A 131 5.31 0.57 12.43
N ALA A 132 6.57 0.54 12.00
CA ALA A 132 7.72 0.66 12.90
C ALA A 132 7.80 2.02 13.61
N SER A 133 7.22 3.06 13.02
CA SER A 133 7.09 4.39 13.62
C SER A 133 5.85 4.54 14.52
N GLY A 134 5.12 3.46 14.81
CA GLY A 134 3.95 3.43 15.68
C GLY A 134 2.63 3.80 15.01
N TRP A 135 2.60 3.94 13.69
CA TRP A 135 1.39 4.20 12.95
C TRP A 135 0.63 2.92 12.59
N HIS A 136 -0.67 3.02 12.39
CA HIS A 136 -1.53 1.92 12.02
C HIS A 136 -1.75 1.86 10.51
N CYS A 137 -1.55 0.69 9.92
CA CYS A 137 -1.97 0.39 8.56
C CYS A 137 -3.24 -0.45 8.62
N ARG A 138 -4.33 0.06 8.03
CA ARG A 138 -5.68 -0.50 8.10
C ARG A 138 -6.14 -1.04 6.76
N TYR A 139 -7.11 -1.94 6.77
CA TYR A 139 -7.65 -2.58 5.59
C TYR A 139 -9.17 -2.50 5.51
N HIS A 140 -9.69 -2.05 4.37
CA HIS A 140 -11.11 -2.10 4.03
C HIS A 140 -11.36 -3.27 3.09
N SER A 141 -11.96 -4.34 3.57
CA SER A 141 -12.06 -5.63 2.86
C SER A 141 -13.03 -5.66 1.68
N TYR A 142 -13.86 -4.65 1.49
CA TYR A 142 -14.80 -4.59 0.37
C TYR A 142 -14.19 -3.92 -0.85
N VAL A 143 -14.51 -4.46 -2.04
CA VAL A 143 -14.08 -3.87 -3.33
C VAL A 143 -14.62 -2.45 -3.50
N ARG A 144 -13.70 -1.50 -3.75
CA ARG A 144 -14.02 -0.09 -4.00
C ARG A 144 -13.32 0.46 -5.24
N THR A 145 -12.63 -0.41 -5.94
CA THR A 145 -11.88 -0.09 -7.17
C THR A 145 -11.92 -1.26 -8.11
N THR A 146 -11.82 -0.97 -9.39
CA THR A 146 -11.76 -1.99 -10.44
C THR A 146 -10.69 -1.60 -11.45
N GLY A 147 -9.89 -2.53 -11.90
CA GLY A 147 -8.81 -2.31 -12.86
C GLY A 147 -8.64 -3.45 -13.84
N GLU A 148 -7.47 -3.50 -14.49
CA GLU A 148 -7.11 -4.54 -15.46
C GLU A 148 -5.99 -5.41 -14.90
N ALA A 149 -6.16 -6.73 -15.00
CA ALA A 149 -5.10 -7.71 -14.71
C ALA A 149 -4.28 -7.99 -15.97
N PRO A 150 -3.02 -8.43 -15.84
CA PRO A 150 -2.24 -8.94 -16.97
C PRO A 150 -2.97 -10.08 -17.66
N GLU A 151 -3.05 -10.05 -18.99
CA GLU A 151 -3.78 -11.05 -19.79
C GLU A 151 -2.91 -12.19 -20.29
N ASP A 152 -1.59 -12.00 -20.35
CA ASP A 152 -0.68 -13.02 -20.81
C ASP A 152 0.30 -13.51 -19.73
N LEU A 153 0.74 -14.77 -19.86
CA LEU A 153 1.67 -15.41 -18.92
C LEU A 153 2.98 -14.66 -18.75
N ARG A 154 3.51 -14.07 -19.82
CA ARG A 154 4.78 -13.36 -19.78
C ARG A 154 4.68 -12.12 -18.90
N GLN A 155 3.58 -11.38 -19.00
CA GLN A 155 3.31 -10.20 -18.17
C GLN A 155 3.11 -10.62 -16.72
N ILE A 156 2.38 -11.72 -16.46
CA ILE A 156 2.18 -12.25 -15.11
C ILE A 156 3.53 -12.62 -14.48
N PHE A 157 4.37 -13.39 -15.17
CA PHE A 157 5.70 -13.76 -14.65
C PHE A 157 6.57 -12.54 -14.40
N LYS A 158 6.56 -11.55 -15.29
CA LYS A 158 7.29 -10.30 -15.12
C LYS A 158 6.82 -9.54 -13.86
N GLN A 159 5.52 -9.46 -13.65
CA GLN A 159 4.94 -8.80 -12.48
C GLN A 159 5.33 -9.53 -11.18
N ARG A 160 5.14 -10.88 -11.14
CA ARG A 160 5.47 -11.68 -9.96
C ARG A 160 6.97 -11.67 -9.64
N SER A 161 7.83 -11.76 -10.67
CA SER A 161 9.28 -11.65 -10.49
C SER A 161 9.67 -10.30 -9.91
N ARG A 162 9.04 -9.21 -10.36
CA ARG A 162 9.26 -7.87 -9.81
C ARG A 162 8.88 -7.81 -8.34
N TRP A 163 7.71 -8.32 -7.95
CA TRP A 163 7.29 -8.35 -6.56
C TRP A 163 8.22 -9.17 -5.69
N CYS A 164 8.58 -10.37 -6.14
CA CYS A 164 9.53 -11.23 -5.44
C CYS A 164 10.87 -10.53 -5.24
N THR A 165 11.44 -9.94 -6.30
CA THR A 165 12.68 -9.18 -6.23
C THR A 165 12.60 -8.04 -5.21
N GLY A 166 11.49 -7.28 -5.22
CA GLY A 166 11.28 -6.17 -4.28
C GLY A 166 11.18 -6.64 -2.83
N CYS A 167 10.45 -7.73 -2.56
CA CYS A 167 10.39 -8.32 -1.22
C CYS A 167 11.77 -8.76 -0.73
N PHE A 168 12.58 -9.40 -1.59
CA PHE A 168 13.96 -9.75 -1.24
C PHE A 168 14.84 -8.53 -1.02
N GLN A 169 14.67 -7.46 -1.82
CA GLN A 169 15.38 -6.20 -1.57
C GLN A 169 15.09 -5.66 -0.17
N VAL A 170 13.80 -5.62 0.23
CA VAL A 170 13.42 -5.18 1.58
C VAL A 170 13.99 -6.12 2.64
N PHE A 171 13.86 -7.44 2.47
CA PHE A 171 14.32 -8.43 3.45
C PHE A 171 15.83 -8.35 3.71
N PHE A 172 16.66 -8.09 2.69
CA PHE A 172 18.11 -8.03 2.83
C PHE A 172 18.66 -6.64 3.17
N GLN A 173 17.82 -5.61 3.31
CA GLN A 173 18.27 -4.31 3.79
C GLN A 173 18.56 -4.36 5.30
N VAL A 174 19.70 -3.82 5.71
CA VAL A 174 20.10 -3.75 7.13
C VAL A 174 19.08 -2.95 7.94
N GLU A 175 18.59 -1.86 7.36
CA GLU A 175 17.60 -0.97 7.96
C GLU A 175 16.28 -1.69 8.25
N THR A 176 15.86 -2.61 7.40
CA THR A 176 14.66 -3.44 7.62
C THR A 176 14.74 -4.20 8.93
N PHE A 177 15.88 -4.80 9.23
CA PHE A 177 16.09 -5.50 10.49
C PHE A 177 15.95 -4.58 11.70
N MET A 178 16.40 -3.33 11.58
CA MET A 178 16.26 -2.32 12.63
C MET A 178 14.80 -1.90 12.82
N TRP A 179 14.03 -1.74 11.73
CA TRP A 179 12.61 -1.39 11.82
C TRP A 179 11.77 -2.53 12.38
N VAL A 180 11.98 -3.76 11.92
CA VAL A 180 11.25 -4.94 12.41
C VAL A 180 11.45 -5.10 13.93
N ARG A 181 12.63 -4.84 14.46
CA ARG A 181 12.89 -4.89 15.91
C ARG A 181 12.14 -3.83 16.74
N GLN A 182 11.63 -2.79 16.12
CA GLN A 182 10.82 -1.76 16.79
C GLN A 182 9.34 -2.15 16.84
N LEU A 183 8.93 -3.18 16.08
CA LEU A 183 7.55 -3.64 16.05
C LEU A 183 7.20 -4.42 17.32
N PRO A 184 5.95 -4.34 17.80
CA PRO A 184 5.40 -5.31 18.74
C PRO A 184 5.55 -6.74 18.22
N ALA A 185 5.78 -7.72 19.10
CA ALA A 185 6.07 -9.11 18.73
C ALA A 185 5.07 -9.70 17.74
N ILE A 186 3.77 -9.39 17.89
CA ILE A 186 2.74 -9.86 16.97
C ILE A 186 2.85 -9.23 15.58
N GLN A 187 3.23 -7.96 15.47
CA GLN A 187 3.41 -7.29 14.18
C GLN A 187 4.70 -7.73 13.48
N MET A 188 5.71 -8.19 14.22
CA MET A 188 6.92 -8.79 13.62
C MET A 188 6.61 -10.03 12.77
N LEU A 189 5.50 -10.73 13.07
CA LEU A 189 5.04 -11.88 12.28
C LEU A 189 4.33 -11.48 10.99
N CYS A 190 4.02 -10.19 10.82
CA CYS A 190 3.31 -9.65 9.66
C CYS A 190 4.26 -9.18 8.55
N TYR A 191 5.54 -8.96 8.86
CA TYR A 191 6.60 -8.47 7.97
C TYR A 191 7.79 -9.44 7.94
#